data_41ad83b5dfa45e07a8ea0a5356dca493
#
_entry.id   41ad83b5dfa45e07a8ea0a5356dca493
#
_cell.length_a   1.000
_cell.length_b   1.000
_cell.length_c   1.000
_cell.angle_alpha   90.00
_cell.angle_beta   90.00
_cell.angle_gamma   90.00
#
_symmetry.space_group_name_H-M   'P 1'
#
loop_
_entity.id
_entity.type
_entity.pdbx_description
1 polymer ?
#
loop_
_entity_poly.entity_id
_entity_poly.type
_entity_poly.pdbx_seq_one_letter_code
_entity_poly.pdbx_strand_id
1 'polypeptide(L)'
;MKLNFKNEYCKKEALEHSKEYNYENGNTVEDAFLLILKDISKEDLSNLIELIQKGFMEKYNLKLTENEAYEITQKNNLKLQYKKLLLQLAYNCIDNGKHLGNNTILDGKINTSSWISHSLFEGRLCKQLALKEGLNPETAQKIGILHDYGRKYTHSFEHVTVGYEKLVDLGWKAEAIACLTHSFINGNRCANNEPAEDGFFIDENGNPQWEKTAIKDDITEFLEHYKYNEYDNILTIADLIATDKGIVSPFERIEDIATRKKPDMKNRAYFIAEFTNKLNEFMAKVYKNKSIQMENIKASKDISLEQIMTKFKLVSDNFFDEYQNGLGA
;
A
#
# COMPACT_ATOMS: atom_id res chain seq x y z
N MET A 1 16.64 9.68 -5.28
CA MET A 1 16.03 10.78 -4.44
C MET A 1 16.27 10.48 -2.99
N LYS A 2 16.66 11.48 -2.18
CA LYS A 2 16.83 11.30 -0.74
C LYS A 2 15.51 11.44 0.00
N LEU A 3 15.25 10.55 0.94
CA LEU A 3 14.05 10.54 1.80
C LEU A 3 14.47 10.77 3.25
N ASN A 4 14.34 12.01 3.68
CA ASN A 4 14.70 12.41 5.04
C ASN A 4 13.45 12.86 5.80
N PHE A 5 13.44 12.64 7.11
CA PHE A 5 12.44 13.24 7.98
C PHE A 5 12.65 14.75 8.08
N LYS A 6 11.56 15.49 8.09
CA LYS A 6 11.56 16.94 8.35
C LYS A 6 11.58 17.24 9.84
N ASN A 7 11.21 16.26 10.67
CA ASN A 7 11.08 16.36 12.11
C ASN A 7 12.03 15.37 12.80
N GLU A 8 13.03 15.90 13.51
CA GLU A 8 14.01 15.09 14.26
C GLU A 8 13.38 14.20 15.33
N TYR A 9 12.26 14.62 15.92
CA TYR A 9 11.50 13.75 16.83
C TYR A 9 10.95 12.53 16.11
N CYS A 10 10.37 12.71 14.92
CA CYS A 10 9.86 11.60 14.12
C CYS A 10 10.98 10.66 13.66
N LYS A 11 12.15 11.20 13.29
CA LYS A 11 13.33 10.38 12.98
C LYS A 11 13.72 9.50 14.16
N LYS A 12 13.84 10.10 15.34
CA LYS A 12 14.20 9.37 16.56
C LYS A 12 13.16 8.30 16.89
N GLU A 13 11.89 8.64 16.85
CA GLU A 13 10.78 7.71 17.08
C GLU A 13 10.84 6.53 16.09
N ALA A 14 11.07 6.77 14.79
CA ALA A 14 11.18 5.71 13.79
C ALA A 14 12.32 4.74 14.10
N LEU A 15 13.49 5.25 14.46
CA LEU A 15 14.66 4.43 14.79
C LEU A 15 14.50 3.69 16.13
N GLU A 16 13.80 4.27 17.11
CA GLU A 16 13.51 3.60 18.39
C GLU A 16 12.48 2.49 18.21
N HIS A 17 11.42 2.73 17.44
CA HIS A 17 10.37 1.75 17.16
C HIS A 17 10.83 0.60 16.24
N SER A 18 11.97 0.73 15.58
CA SER A 18 12.55 -0.36 14.79
C SER A 18 12.86 -1.62 15.61
N LYS A 19 12.82 -1.53 16.93
CA LYS A 19 13.23 -2.61 17.85
C LYS A 19 12.07 -3.44 18.38
N GLU A 20 10.91 -2.85 18.66
CA GLU A 20 9.72 -3.56 19.15
C GLU A 20 8.47 -2.82 18.69
N TYR A 21 7.72 -3.43 17.79
CA TYR A 21 6.55 -2.82 17.22
C TYR A 21 5.28 -3.61 17.52
N ASN A 22 4.30 -2.94 18.14
CA ASN A 22 2.99 -3.50 18.39
C ASN A 22 1.92 -2.66 17.70
N TYR A 23 1.31 -3.21 16.64
CA TYR A 23 0.19 -2.60 15.93
C TYR A 23 -1.13 -2.57 16.72
N GLU A 24 -1.18 -3.18 17.90
CA GLU A 24 -2.38 -3.20 18.72
C GLU A 24 -2.52 -1.91 19.52
N ASN A 25 -3.45 -1.09 19.10
CA ASN A 25 -3.88 0.12 19.81
C ASN A 25 -5.41 0.19 19.82
N GLY A 26 -5.97 1.18 20.52
CA GLY A 26 -7.41 1.35 20.66
C GLY A 26 -8.14 1.93 19.43
N ASN A 27 -7.42 2.25 18.34
CA ASN A 27 -8.00 2.82 17.13
C ASN A 27 -8.70 1.75 16.29
N THR A 28 -9.86 2.08 15.73
CA THR A 28 -10.65 1.17 14.89
C THR A 28 -10.35 1.36 13.40
N VAL A 29 -10.76 0.38 12.59
CA VAL A 29 -10.69 0.48 11.12
C VAL A 29 -11.51 1.66 10.61
N GLU A 30 -12.66 1.91 11.23
CA GLU A 30 -13.53 3.03 10.89
C GLU A 30 -12.91 4.38 11.24
N ASP A 31 -12.08 4.45 12.29
CA ASP A 31 -11.32 5.66 12.61
C ASP A 31 -10.23 5.92 11.59
N ALA A 32 -9.51 4.89 11.16
CA ALA A 32 -8.52 4.99 10.07
C ALA A 32 -9.18 5.48 8.76
N PHE A 33 -10.34 4.94 8.44
CA PHE A 33 -11.10 5.37 7.28
C PHE A 33 -11.52 6.85 7.37
N LEU A 34 -12.06 7.30 8.50
CA LEU A 34 -12.43 8.70 8.68
C LEU A 34 -11.22 9.63 8.59
N LEU A 35 -10.05 9.18 9.05
CA LEU A 35 -8.83 9.94 8.99
C LEU A 35 -8.39 10.23 7.55
N ILE A 36 -8.51 9.26 6.64
CA ILE A 36 -8.19 9.49 5.22
C ILE A 36 -9.19 10.41 4.52
N LEU A 37 -10.46 10.46 4.97
CA LEU A 37 -11.47 11.35 4.39
C LEU A 37 -11.38 12.79 4.88
N LYS A 38 -10.77 13.01 6.05
CA LYS A 38 -10.69 14.34 6.65
C LYS A 38 -9.98 15.31 5.72
N ASP A 39 -10.49 16.55 5.62
CA ASP A 39 -9.97 17.62 4.77
C ASP A 39 -9.93 17.32 3.25
N ILE A 40 -10.56 16.23 2.82
CA ILE A 40 -10.77 15.98 1.39
C ILE A 40 -11.93 16.87 0.90
N SER A 41 -11.80 17.41 -0.30
CA SER A 41 -12.79 18.32 -0.85
C SER A 41 -14.17 17.66 -1.02
N LYS A 42 -15.19 18.47 -0.99
CA LYS A 42 -16.56 18.00 -1.20
C LYS A 42 -16.74 17.41 -2.60
N GLU A 43 -16.10 18.01 -3.60
CA GLU A 43 -16.11 17.56 -4.99
C GLU A 43 -15.48 16.18 -5.13
N ASP A 44 -14.36 15.94 -4.47
CA ASP A 44 -13.65 14.66 -4.48
C ASP A 44 -14.44 13.54 -3.76
N LEU A 45 -15.33 13.89 -2.84
CA LEU A 45 -16.19 12.97 -2.13
C LEU A 45 -17.61 12.89 -2.68
N SER A 46 -17.93 13.54 -3.81
CA SER A 46 -19.29 13.66 -4.35
C SER A 46 -20.00 12.30 -4.51
N ASN A 47 -19.31 11.29 -5.03
CA ASN A 47 -19.86 9.94 -5.17
C ASN A 47 -20.22 9.30 -3.81
N LEU A 48 -19.40 9.53 -2.78
CA LEU A 48 -19.66 9.02 -1.43
C LEU A 48 -20.79 9.79 -0.76
N ILE A 49 -20.83 11.11 -0.94
CA ILE A 49 -21.87 12.00 -0.38
C ILE A 49 -23.26 11.57 -0.85
N GLU A 50 -23.42 11.28 -2.15
CA GLU A 50 -24.66 10.76 -2.71
C GLU A 50 -25.12 9.46 -2.01
N LEU A 51 -24.18 8.53 -1.80
CA LEU A 51 -24.46 7.27 -1.12
C LEU A 51 -24.76 7.48 0.37
N ILE A 52 -24.13 8.44 1.04
CA ILE A 52 -24.41 8.80 2.43
C ILE A 52 -25.84 9.30 2.55
N GLN A 53 -26.29 10.22 1.70
CA GLN A 53 -27.66 10.73 1.72
C GLN A 53 -28.67 9.58 1.61
N LYS A 54 -28.46 8.68 0.66
CA LYS A 54 -29.31 7.51 0.43
C LYS A 54 -29.26 6.53 1.61
N GLY A 55 -28.07 6.13 2.04
CA GLY A 55 -27.88 5.14 3.10
C GLY A 55 -28.41 5.61 4.46
N PHE A 56 -28.27 6.90 4.80
CA PHE A 56 -28.83 7.45 6.03
C PHE A 56 -30.36 7.55 5.98
N MET A 57 -30.92 7.87 4.81
CA MET A 57 -32.37 7.84 4.63
C MET A 57 -32.93 6.42 4.78
N GLU A 58 -32.31 5.44 4.12
CA GLU A 58 -32.76 4.05 4.15
C GLU A 58 -32.64 3.42 5.54
N LYS A 59 -31.50 3.63 6.22
CA LYS A 59 -31.18 2.94 7.48
C LYS A 59 -31.71 3.62 8.71
N TYR A 60 -31.80 4.95 8.71
CA TYR A 60 -32.17 5.75 9.88
C TYR A 60 -33.35 6.68 9.67
N ASN A 61 -33.96 6.69 8.48
CA ASN A 61 -34.98 7.64 8.06
C ASN A 61 -34.52 9.11 8.25
N LEU A 62 -33.25 9.39 8.01
CA LEU A 62 -32.65 10.72 8.11
C LEU A 62 -32.42 11.29 6.72
N LYS A 63 -33.14 12.34 6.39
CA LYS A 63 -32.92 13.07 5.15
C LYS A 63 -31.79 14.09 5.36
N LEU A 64 -30.66 13.85 4.76
CA LEU A 64 -29.50 14.74 4.81
C LEU A 64 -29.44 15.61 3.54
N THR A 65 -29.11 16.87 3.71
CA THR A 65 -28.61 17.72 2.61
C THR A 65 -27.22 17.26 2.20
N GLU A 66 -26.76 17.68 1.05
CA GLU A 66 -25.40 17.39 0.56
C GLU A 66 -24.32 17.92 1.52
N ASN A 67 -24.52 19.13 2.06
CA ASN A 67 -23.59 19.72 3.03
C ASN A 67 -23.56 18.92 4.35
N GLU A 68 -24.70 18.50 4.88
CA GLU A 68 -24.75 17.67 6.09
C GLU A 68 -24.08 16.31 5.86
N ALA A 69 -24.29 15.69 4.70
CA ALA A 69 -23.61 14.45 4.34
C ALA A 69 -22.11 14.63 4.23
N TYR A 70 -21.62 15.73 3.65
CA TYR A 70 -20.20 16.08 3.64
C TYR A 70 -19.67 16.33 5.05
N GLU A 71 -20.35 17.14 5.87
CA GLU A 71 -19.94 17.40 7.25
C GLU A 71 -19.79 16.13 8.08
N ILE A 72 -20.61 15.11 7.84
CA ILE A 72 -20.50 13.81 8.52
C ILE A 72 -19.13 13.19 8.23
N THR A 73 -18.59 13.28 7.00
CA THR A 73 -17.28 12.73 6.66
C THR A 73 -16.13 13.47 7.35
N GLN A 74 -16.37 14.71 7.81
CA GLN A 74 -15.36 15.57 8.44
C GLN A 74 -15.40 15.51 9.99
N LYS A 75 -16.37 14.80 10.60
CA LYS A 75 -16.51 14.74 12.06
C LYS A 75 -15.59 13.69 12.69
N ASN A 76 -14.85 14.09 13.74
CA ASN A 76 -14.01 13.17 14.51
C ASN A 76 -14.83 12.27 15.47
N ASN A 77 -15.93 12.78 16.02
CA ASN A 77 -16.73 12.11 17.08
C ASN A 77 -18.06 11.59 16.53
N LEU A 78 -18.02 10.62 15.63
CA LEU A 78 -19.22 9.92 15.17
C LEU A 78 -19.49 8.69 16.03
N LYS A 79 -20.80 8.38 16.19
CA LYS A 79 -21.21 7.07 16.77
C LYS A 79 -20.68 5.93 15.89
N LEU A 80 -20.20 4.86 16.51
CA LEU A 80 -19.62 3.71 15.82
C LEU A 80 -20.51 3.17 14.69
N GLN A 81 -21.81 3.11 14.91
CA GLN A 81 -22.77 2.65 13.89
C GLN A 81 -22.76 3.52 12.61
N TYR A 82 -22.52 4.83 12.75
CA TYR A 82 -22.40 5.74 11.61
C TYR A 82 -21.05 5.58 10.90
N LYS A 83 -19.97 5.43 11.65
CA LYS A 83 -18.66 5.12 11.09
C LYS A 83 -18.70 3.83 10.27
N LYS A 84 -19.30 2.76 10.81
CA LYS A 84 -19.48 1.48 10.10
C LYS A 84 -20.30 1.63 8.82
N LEU A 85 -21.38 2.41 8.87
CA LEU A 85 -22.17 2.67 7.67
C LEU A 85 -21.36 3.43 6.62
N LEU A 86 -20.62 4.46 7.02
CA LEU A 86 -19.77 5.23 6.10
C LEU A 86 -18.72 4.36 5.41
N LEU A 87 -18.02 3.52 6.15
CA LEU A 87 -17.05 2.59 5.59
C LEU A 87 -17.69 1.60 4.62
N GLN A 88 -18.87 1.05 4.97
CA GLN A 88 -19.63 0.18 4.08
C GLN A 88 -20.02 0.88 2.77
N LEU A 89 -20.51 2.13 2.88
CA LEU A 89 -20.90 2.93 1.70
C LEU A 89 -19.70 3.27 0.83
N ALA A 90 -18.52 3.52 1.43
CA ALA A 90 -17.30 3.73 0.68
C ALA A 90 -16.87 2.46 -0.09
N TYR A 91 -16.94 1.29 0.53
CA TYR A 91 -16.72 0.02 -0.18
C TYR A 91 -17.72 -0.19 -1.31
N ASN A 92 -19.01 0.07 -1.07
CA ASN A 92 -20.02 -0.01 -2.12
C ASN A 92 -19.72 0.97 -3.27
N CYS A 93 -19.16 2.15 -2.95
CA CYS A 93 -18.77 3.14 -3.95
C CYS A 93 -17.70 2.57 -4.89
N ILE A 94 -16.60 2.07 -4.33
CA ILE A 94 -15.49 1.54 -5.13
C ILE A 94 -15.84 0.23 -5.84
N ASP A 95 -16.64 -0.65 -5.23
CA ASP A 95 -17.11 -1.90 -5.83
C ASP A 95 -18.01 -1.65 -7.07
N ASN A 96 -18.67 -0.50 -7.13
CA ASN A 96 -19.44 -0.05 -8.29
C ASN A 96 -18.59 0.77 -9.28
N GLY A 97 -17.28 0.73 -9.20
CA GLY A 97 -16.36 1.42 -10.09
C GLY A 97 -16.35 2.95 -9.95
N LYS A 98 -16.91 3.49 -8.86
CA LYS A 98 -16.87 4.91 -8.57
C LYS A 98 -15.62 5.24 -7.75
N HIS A 99 -14.85 6.21 -8.18
CA HIS A 99 -13.63 6.61 -7.49
C HIS A 99 -13.88 7.61 -6.36
N LEU A 100 -13.01 7.57 -5.35
CA LEU A 100 -12.98 8.52 -4.23
C LEU A 100 -11.65 9.28 -4.25
N GLY A 101 -11.70 10.61 -4.24
CA GLY A 101 -10.50 11.46 -4.13
C GLY A 101 -9.78 11.73 -5.46
N ASN A 102 -10.50 12.00 -6.55
CA ASN A 102 -9.96 12.00 -7.91
C ASN A 102 -9.30 13.30 -8.41
N ASN A 103 -9.44 14.42 -7.73
CA ASN A 103 -9.01 15.71 -8.29
C ASN A 103 -8.26 16.61 -7.31
N THR A 104 -7.52 16.03 -6.39
CA THR A 104 -6.72 16.82 -5.45
C THR A 104 -5.63 17.58 -6.23
N ILE A 105 -5.63 18.90 -6.16
CA ILE A 105 -4.52 19.71 -6.69
C ILE A 105 -3.47 19.77 -5.59
N LEU A 106 -2.34 19.10 -5.80
CA LEU A 106 -1.18 19.18 -4.93
C LEU A 106 0.01 19.68 -5.74
N ASP A 107 0.76 20.62 -5.19
CA ASP A 107 1.94 21.21 -5.83
C ASP A 107 1.66 21.77 -7.24
N GLY A 108 0.42 22.30 -7.46
CA GLY A 108 -0.01 22.83 -8.75
C GLY A 108 -0.27 21.79 -9.84
N LYS A 109 -0.30 20.49 -9.48
CA LYS A 109 -0.63 19.40 -10.40
C LYS A 109 -1.93 18.71 -9.98
N ILE A 110 -2.75 18.37 -10.96
CA ILE A 110 -3.95 17.58 -10.75
C ILE A 110 -3.54 16.13 -10.49
N ASN A 111 -3.89 15.61 -9.33
CA ASN A 111 -3.79 14.18 -9.06
C ASN A 111 -4.96 13.46 -9.70
N THR A 112 -4.69 12.63 -10.68
CA THR A 112 -5.69 11.77 -11.31
C THR A 112 -5.76 10.39 -10.67
N SER A 113 -4.88 10.07 -9.72
CA SER A 113 -4.92 8.80 -9.00
C SER A 113 -5.81 8.89 -7.77
N SER A 114 -6.75 7.98 -7.70
CA SER A 114 -7.67 7.82 -6.58
C SER A 114 -7.00 7.08 -5.43
N TRP A 115 -6.05 7.73 -4.74
CA TRP A 115 -5.30 7.09 -3.65
C TRP A 115 -6.21 6.59 -2.52
N ILE A 116 -7.36 7.23 -2.27
CA ILE A 116 -8.35 6.77 -1.27
C ILE A 116 -8.95 5.43 -1.71
N SER A 117 -9.35 5.29 -2.98
CA SER A 117 -9.87 4.02 -3.51
C SER A 117 -8.83 2.93 -3.44
N HIS A 118 -7.57 3.22 -3.82
CA HIS A 118 -6.45 2.31 -3.69
C HIS A 118 -6.25 1.86 -2.24
N SER A 119 -6.17 2.79 -1.28
CA SER A 119 -6.02 2.47 0.14
C SER A 119 -7.17 1.62 0.70
N LEU A 120 -8.40 1.81 0.22
CA LEU A 120 -9.53 0.97 0.61
C LEU A 120 -9.43 -0.45 0.05
N PHE A 121 -9.07 -0.62 -1.23
CA PHE A 121 -8.83 -1.94 -1.81
C PHE A 121 -7.69 -2.65 -1.08
N GLU A 122 -6.59 -1.95 -0.82
CA GLU A 122 -5.46 -2.50 -0.10
C GLU A 122 -5.82 -2.89 1.34
N GLY A 123 -6.52 -2.03 2.07
CA GLY A 123 -6.99 -2.37 3.43
C GLY A 123 -7.85 -3.63 3.46
N ARG A 124 -8.76 -3.80 2.48
CA ARG A 124 -9.57 -5.03 2.34
C ARG A 124 -8.70 -6.24 2.05
N LEU A 125 -7.73 -6.09 1.17
CA LEU A 125 -6.80 -7.16 0.80
C LEU A 125 -5.91 -7.57 1.97
N CYS A 126 -5.33 -6.61 2.68
CA CYS A 126 -4.56 -6.85 3.90
C CYS A 126 -5.38 -7.63 4.95
N LYS A 127 -6.67 -7.26 5.14
CA LYS A 127 -7.57 -8.01 6.03
C LYS A 127 -7.72 -9.47 5.61
N GLN A 128 -7.94 -9.73 4.32
CA GLN A 128 -8.14 -11.08 3.81
C GLN A 128 -6.86 -11.94 3.94
N LEU A 129 -5.70 -11.35 3.63
CA LEU A 129 -4.41 -12.00 3.78
C LEU A 129 -4.11 -12.32 5.26
N ALA A 130 -4.39 -11.37 6.16
CA ALA A 130 -4.20 -11.57 7.59
C ALA A 130 -5.06 -12.72 8.16
N LEU A 131 -6.33 -12.82 7.72
CA LEU A 131 -7.19 -13.94 8.10
C LEU A 131 -6.59 -15.30 7.71
N LYS A 132 -5.96 -15.39 6.54
CA LYS A 132 -5.31 -16.62 6.07
C LYS A 132 -4.02 -16.94 6.84
N GLU A 133 -3.30 -15.89 7.26
CA GLU A 133 -2.08 -16.03 8.08
C GLU A 133 -2.36 -16.23 9.58
N GLY A 134 -3.62 -16.12 10.01
CA GLY A 134 -3.97 -16.20 11.43
C GLY A 134 -3.55 -14.97 12.23
N LEU A 135 -3.39 -13.82 11.54
CA LEU A 135 -3.09 -12.53 12.14
C LEU A 135 -4.38 -11.75 12.44
N ASN A 136 -4.26 -10.65 13.20
CA ASN A 136 -5.40 -9.79 13.46
C ASN A 136 -5.83 -9.03 12.18
N PRO A 137 -7.02 -9.34 11.63
CA PRO A 137 -7.46 -8.77 10.35
C PRO A 137 -7.80 -7.28 10.44
N GLU A 138 -8.23 -6.78 11.61
CA GLU A 138 -8.53 -5.37 11.79
C GLU A 138 -7.24 -4.54 11.81
N THR A 139 -6.20 -5.05 12.44
CA THR A 139 -4.87 -4.44 12.42
C THR A 139 -4.34 -4.35 11.00
N ALA A 140 -4.37 -5.44 10.24
CA ALA A 140 -3.94 -5.47 8.86
C ALA A 140 -4.76 -4.50 7.98
N GLN A 141 -6.07 -4.44 8.19
CA GLN A 141 -6.94 -3.51 7.45
C GLN A 141 -6.60 -2.04 7.74
N LYS A 142 -6.32 -1.70 9.01
CA LYS A 142 -5.93 -0.33 9.39
C LYS A 142 -4.65 0.12 8.69
N ILE A 143 -3.60 -0.70 8.75
CA ILE A 143 -2.33 -0.35 8.12
C ILE A 143 -2.46 -0.23 6.61
N GLY A 144 -3.24 -1.12 5.95
CA GLY A 144 -3.51 -1.02 4.53
C GLY A 144 -4.28 0.26 4.15
N ILE A 145 -5.23 0.71 4.98
CA ILE A 145 -5.92 1.99 4.75
C ILE A 145 -4.97 3.19 4.91
N LEU A 146 -3.98 3.12 5.79
CA LEU A 146 -3.14 4.26 6.16
C LEU A 146 -1.76 4.30 5.50
N HIS A 147 -1.33 3.24 4.80
CA HIS A 147 0.01 3.14 4.23
C HIS A 147 0.40 4.33 3.34
N ASP A 148 -0.55 4.81 2.57
CA ASP A 148 -0.39 5.90 1.59
C ASP A 148 -0.92 7.26 2.12
N TYR A 149 -1.09 7.42 3.44
CA TYR A 149 -1.63 8.65 4.05
C TYR A 149 -0.88 9.92 3.63
N GLY A 150 0.41 9.81 3.34
CA GLY A 150 1.21 10.92 2.83
C GLY A 150 0.78 11.43 1.46
N ARG A 151 0.05 10.64 0.66
CA ARG A 151 -0.51 11.06 -0.64
C ARG A 151 -1.51 12.21 -0.53
N LYS A 152 -2.06 12.40 0.64
CA LYS A 152 -2.89 13.56 0.98
C LYS A 152 -2.11 14.87 0.87
N TYR A 153 -0.80 14.86 1.05
CA TYR A 153 0.06 16.04 1.16
C TYR A 153 1.04 16.20 0.00
N THR A 154 1.43 15.10 -0.64
CA THR A 154 2.39 15.10 -1.74
C THR A 154 2.21 13.92 -2.69
N HIS A 155 2.47 14.16 -3.99
CA HIS A 155 2.49 13.10 -5.01
C HIS A 155 3.89 12.50 -5.21
N SER A 156 4.90 13.11 -4.60
CA SER A 156 6.26 12.62 -4.68
C SER A 156 6.45 11.34 -3.86
N PHE A 157 7.60 10.71 -4.01
CA PHE A 157 7.98 9.57 -3.18
C PHE A 157 8.17 9.95 -1.69
N GLU A 158 8.26 11.24 -1.38
CA GLU A 158 8.27 11.76 0.00
C GLU A 158 6.99 11.43 0.78
N HIS A 159 5.91 10.93 0.11
CA HIS A 159 4.70 10.51 0.83
C HIS A 159 5.01 9.49 1.93
N VAL A 160 6.06 8.72 1.79
CA VAL A 160 6.55 7.75 2.78
C VAL A 160 6.88 8.43 4.12
N THR A 161 7.78 9.42 4.11
CA THR A 161 8.19 10.15 5.32
C THR A 161 7.13 11.13 5.78
N VAL A 162 6.47 11.83 4.86
CA VAL A 162 5.39 12.77 5.19
C VAL A 162 4.21 12.04 5.83
N GLY A 163 3.83 10.88 5.32
CA GLY A 163 2.75 10.06 5.91
C GLY A 163 3.08 9.65 7.33
N TYR A 164 4.27 9.14 7.54
CA TYR A 164 4.76 8.77 8.87
C TYR A 164 4.68 9.93 9.86
N GLU A 165 5.31 11.08 9.53
CA GLU A 165 5.32 12.25 10.40
C GLU A 165 3.91 12.72 10.76
N LYS A 166 3.01 12.79 9.77
CA LYS A 166 1.63 13.22 9.99
C LYS A 166 0.84 12.27 10.88
N LEU A 167 1.01 10.96 10.71
CA LEU A 167 0.35 9.96 11.55
C LEU A 167 0.91 9.98 12.99
N VAL A 168 2.22 10.16 13.16
CA VAL A 168 2.85 10.33 14.49
C VAL A 168 2.29 11.55 15.21
N ASP A 169 2.20 12.70 14.53
CA ASP A 169 1.64 13.94 15.08
C ASP A 169 0.16 13.77 15.51
N LEU A 170 -0.57 12.90 14.85
CA LEU A 170 -1.97 12.58 15.17
C LEU A 170 -2.13 11.47 16.22
N GLY A 171 -1.03 10.92 16.73
CA GLY A 171 -1.05 9.87 17.73
C GLY A 171 -1.22 8.44 17.18
N TRP A 172 -1.14 8.27 15.85
CA TRP A 172 -1.23 6.99 15.16
C TRP A 172 0.15 6.36 14.95
N LYS A 173 0.99 6.39 15.99
CA LYS A 173 2.40 5.98 15.91
C LYS A 173 2.56 4.56 15.39
N ALA A 174 1.66 3.69 15.79
CA ALA A 174 1.68 2.30 15.40
C ALA A 174 1.47 2.14 13.88
N GLU A 175 0.43 2.68 13.36
CA GLU A 175 0.10 2.56 11.94
C GLU A 175 1.03 3.39 11.05
N ALA A 176 1.69 4.41 11.61
CA ALA A 176 2.61 5.27 10.87
C ALA A 176 3.77 4.50 10.22
N ILE A 177 4.26 3.43 10.86
CA ILE A 177 5.33 2.58 10.30
C ILE A 177 4.94 2.00 8.93
N ALA A 178 3.67 1.71 8.71
CA ALA A 178 3.19 1.25 7.41
C ALA A 178 3.59 2.20 6.27
N CYS A 179 3.61 3.51 6.53
CA CYS A 179 4.08 4.49 5.55
C CYS A 179 5.56 4.30 5.20
N LEU A 180 6.40 3.84 6.16
CA LEU A 180 7.83 3.66 5.93
C LEU A 180 8.16 2.33 5.27
N THR A 181 7.33 1.30 5.43
CA THR A 181 7.65 -0.08 5.03
C THR A 181 7.01 -0.53 3.73
N HIS A 182 5.79 -0.04 3.39
CA HIS A 182 5.00 -0.54 2.28
C HIS A 182 5.73 -0.53 0.93
N SER A 183 6.53 0.49 0.69
CA SER A 183 7.18 0.71 -0.60
C SER A 183 8.51 -0.05 -0.78
N PHE A 184 8.99 -0.80 0.22
CA PHE A 184 10.32 -1.40 0.17
C PHE A 184 10.28 -2.92 0.39
N ILE A 185 10.37 -3.68 -0.68
CA ILE A 185 10.37 -5.14 -0.62
C ILE A 185 11.55 -5.62 0.23
N ASN A 186 11.27 -6.40 1.29
CA ASN A 186 12.27 -6.90 2.24
C ASN A 186 13.15 -5.81 2.87
N GLY A 187 12.62 -4.58 3.00
CA GLY A 187 13.43 -3.45 3.49
C GLY A 187 14.48 -2.97 2.49
N ASN A 188 14.42 -3.40 1.25
CA ASN A 188 15.40 -3.03 0.26
C ASN A 188 15.05 -1.68 -0.40
N ARG A 189 15.83 -0.66 -0.08
CA ARG A 189 15.66 0.70 -0.57
C ARG A 189 15.71 0.79 -2.11
N CYS A 190 16.50 -0.06 -2.74
CA CYS A 190 16.69 -0.07 -4.18
C CYS A 190 15.71 -0.98 -4.93
N ALA A 191 14.94 -1.83 -4.24
CA ALA A 191 13.97 -2.73 -4.86
C ALA A 191 12.72 -2.02 -5.40
N ASN A 192 12.65 -0.71 -5.28
CA ASN A 192 11.46 0.07 -5.57
C ASN A 192 11.63 1.01 -6.75
N ASN A 193 11.90 0.51 -7.95
CA ASN A 193 11.79 1.34 -9.15
C ASN A 193 12.55 2.68 -9.13
N GLU A 194 13.42 2.92 -8.16
CA GLU A 194 14.28 4.09 -8.17
C GLU A 194 15.37 3.90 -9.22
N PRO A 195 15.70 4.94 -10.00
CA PRO A 195 16.71 4.81 -11.04
C PRO A 195 18.03 4.35 -10.44
N ALA A 196 18.73 3.51 -11.19
CA ALA A 196 19.99 2.84 -10.85
C ALA A 196 21.20 3.77 -10.63
N GLU A 197 20.97 5.05 -10.30
CA GLU A 197 22.05 5.91 -9.83
C GLU A 197 22.76 5.32 -8.61
N ASP A 198 22.23 4.21 -8.06
CA ASP A 198 22.52 3.76 -6.72
C ASP A 198 22.95 2.29 -6.63
N GLY A 199 23.62 1.80 -7.65
CA GLY A 199 24.49 0.64 -7.41
C GLY A 199 23.83 -0.72 -7.41
N PHE A 200 22.79 -0.93 -8.22
CA PHE A 200 22.38 -2.27 -8.55
C PHE A 200 23.27 -2.88 -9.64
N PHE A 201 23.78 -4.10 -9.40
CA PHE A 201 24.47 -4.89 -10.40
C PHE A 201 24.15 -6.38 -10.25
N ILE A 202 24.37 -7.14 -11.30
CA ILE A 202 24.30 -8.60 -11.26
C ILE A 202 25.72 -9.11 -11.12
N ASP A 203 25.99 -9.92 -10.08
CA ASP A 203 27.32 -10.51 -9.85
C ASP A 203 27.68 -11.56 -10.90
N GLU A 204 28.89 -12.10 -10.83
CA GLU A 204 29.40 -13.11 -11.74
C GLU A 204 28.60 -14.43 -11.73
N ASN A 205 27.82 -14.68 -10.68
CA ASN A 205 26.98 -15.85 -10.51
C ASN A 205 25.54 -15.61 -10.96
N GLY A 206 25.23 -14.41 -11.51
CA GLY A 206 23.88 -14.04 -11.92
C GLY A 206 22.98 -13.61 -10.75
N ASN A 207 23.53 -13.41 -9.55
CA ASN A 207 22.77 -12.96 -8.41
C ASN A 207 22.72 -11.44 -8.35
N PRO A 208 21.57 -10.88 -8.02
CA PRO A 208 21.44 -9.45 -7.80
C PRO A 208 22.18 -9.02 -6.54
N GLN A 209 22.97 -7.99 -6.69
CA GLN A 209 23.71 -7.36 -5.61
C GLN A 209 23.35 -5.88 -5.54
N TRP A 210 23.21 -5.41 -4.32
CA TRP A 210 22.91 -4.02 -4.04
C TRP A 210 24.09 -3.38 -3.35
N GLU A 211 24.58 -2.28 -3.89
CA GLU A 211 25.49 -1.45 -3.13
C GLU A 211 24.71 -0.73 -2.02
N LYS A 212 24.74 -1.30 -0.83
CA LYS A 212 24.08 -0.76 0.36
C LYS A 212 24.48 0.68 0.71
N THR A 213 25.51 1.21 0.07
CA THR A 213 26.17 2.47 0.44
C THR A 213 25.73 3.66 -0.41
N ALA A 214 24.92 3.46 -1.45
CA ALA A 214 24.71 4.50 -2.45
C ALA A 214 23.76 5.62 -1.96
N ILE A 215 22.65 5.30 -1.29
CA ILE A 215 21.73 6.30 -0.76
C ILE A 215 21.89 6.40 0.74
N LYS A 216 22.50 7.49 1.19
CA LYS A 216 22.57 7.83 2.63
C LYS A 216 21.46 8.82 2.93
N ASP A 217 20.34 8.32 3.42
CA ASP A 217 19.20 9.09 3.89
C ASP A 217 18.57 8.42 5.12
N ASP A 218 17.63 9.11 5.76
CA ASP A 218 17.02 8.64 7.00
C ASP A 218 16.21 7.35 6.80
N ILE A 219 15.62 7.16 5.63
CA ILE A 219 14.89 5.93 5.33
C ILE A 219 15.83 4.74 5.18
N THR A 220 16.99 4.93 4.55
CA THR A 220 18.00 3.86 4.48
C THR A 220 18.46 3.47 5.88
N GLU A 221 18.75 4.44 6.74
CA GLU A 221 19.11 4.21 8.14
C GLU A 221 18.02 3.44 8.89
N PHE A 222 16.75 3.83 8.72
CA PHE A 222 15.61 3.12 9.29
C PHE A 222 15.53 1.67 8.82
N LEU A 223 15.57 1.43 7.49
CA LEU A 223 15.42 0.10 6.90
C LEU A 223 16.56 -0.86 7.27
N GLU A 224 17.77 -0.36 7.50
CA GLU A 224 18.90 -1.17 7.96
C GLU A 224 18.70 -1.73 9.38
N HIS A 225 17.92 -1.06 10.22
CA HIS A 225 17.66 -1.44 11.61
C HIS A 225 16.31 -2.11 11.80
N TYR A 226 15.35 -1.86 10.91
CA TYR A 226 13.99 -2.38 11.01
C TYR A 226 13.90 -3.82 10.53
N LYS A 227 13.22 -4.66 11.31
CA LYS A 227 12.90 -6.04 10.91
C LYS A 227 11.45 -6.11 10.46
N TYR A 228 11.25 -6.41 9.19
CA TYR A 228 9.92 -6.66 8.65
C TYR A 228 9.23 -7.79 9.38
N ASN A 229 8.02 -7.52 9.83
CA ASN A 229 7.12 -8.51 10.41
C ASN A 229 6.09 -8.99 9.39
N GLU A 230 5.18 -9.85 9.80
CA GLU A 230 4.18 -10.43 8.90
C GLU A 230 3.19 -9.40 8.37
N TYR A 231 2.87 -8.37 9.14
CA TYR A 231 2.00 -7.28 8.67
C TYR A 231 2.67 -6.44 7.59
N ASP A 232 3.98 -6.15 7.72
CA ASP A 232 4.75 -5.46 6.68
C ASP A 232 4.82 -6.27 5.39
N ASN A 233 4.95 -7.59 5.52
CA ASN A 233 4.98 -8.50 4.37
C ASN A 233 3.63 -8.51 3.64
N ILE A 234 2.52 -8.62 4.38
CA ILE A 234 1.16 -8.55 3.84
C ILE A 234 0.94 -7.20 3.14
N LEU A 235 1.32 -6.11 3.80
CA LEU A 235 1.15 -4.76 3.28
C LEU A 235 1.91 -4.56 1.97
N THR A 236 3.19 -4.93 1.93
CA THR A 236 4.02 -4.78 0.72
C THR A 236 3.44 -5.57 -0.46
N ILE A 237 2.90 -6.77 -0.21
CA ILE A 237 2.29 -7.59 -1.26
C ILE A 237 0.96 -6.97 -1.71
N ALA A 238 0.15 -6.50 -0.77
CA ALA A 238 -1.14 -5.89 -1.07
C ALA A 238 -0.96 -4.63 -1.94
N ASP A 239 -0.03 -3.74 -1.61
CA ASP A 239 0.26 -2.54 -2.40
C ASP A 239 0.66 -2.86 -3.84
N LEU A 240 1.38 -3.96 -4.04
CA LEU A 240 1.85 -4.35 -5.36
C LEU A 240 0.78 -4.96 -6.26
N ILE A 241 -0.36 -5.39 -5.73
CA ILE A 241 -1.46 -5.97 -6.51
C ILE A 241 -2.78 -5.18 -6.39
N ALA A 242 -2.88 -4.24 -5.47
CA ALA A 242 -4.02 -3.32 -5.40
C ALA A 242 -3.82 -2.11 -6.30
N THR A 243 -4.90 -1.67 -6.92
CA THR A 243 -4.98 -0.42 -7.67
C THR A 243 -6.19 0.39 -7.21
N ASP A 244 -6.37 1.58 -7.74
CA ASP A 244 -7.58 2.38 -7.53
C ASP A 244 -8.83 1.78 -8.20
N LYS A 245 -8.66 0.78 -9.05
CA LYS A 245 -9.73 0.10 -9.80
C LYS A 245 -10.04 -1.31 -9.30
N GLY A 246 -9.24 -1.81 -8.37
CA GLY A 246 -9.37 -3.16 -7.83
C GLY A 246 -8.04 -3.91 -7.75
N ILE A 247 -8.15 -5.21 -7.60
CA ILE A 247 -6.99 -6.11 -7.52
C ILE A 247 -6.60 -6.53 -8.93
N VAL A 248 -5.32 -6.43 -9.26
CA VAL A 248 -4.75 -6.82 -10.54
C VAL A 248 -3.62 -7.84 -10.35
N SER A 249 -3.23 -8.52 -11.42
CA SER A 249 -2.07 -9.39 -11.36
C SER A 249 -0.79 -8.58 -11.08
N PRO A 250 0.23 -9.16 -10.44
CA PRO A 250 1.51 -8.50 -10.24
C PRO A 250 2.15 -8.00 -11.53
N PHE A 251 1.99 -8.76 -12.62
CA PHE A 251 2.49 -8.37 -13.93
C PHE A 251 1.81 -7.09 -14.46
N GLU A 252 0.48 -7.04 -14.41
CA GLU A 252 -0.29 -5.85 -14.83
C GLU A 252 0.10 -4.61 -14.02
N ARG A 253 0.32 -4.78 -12.71
CA ARG A 253 0.75 -3.68 -11.84
C ARG A 253 2.13 -3.16 -12.22
N ILE A 254 3.08 -4.05 -12.50
CA ILE A 254 4.44 -3.68 -12.91
C ILE A 254 4.44 -3.02 -14.28
N GLU A 255 3.63 -3.52 -15.23
CA GLU A 255 3.47 -2.89 -16.54
C GLU A 255 2.88 -1.47 -16.42
N ASP A 256 1.89 -1.28 -15.56
CA ASP A 256 1.33 0.04 -15.28
C ASP A 256 2.40 1.01 -14.69
N ILE A 257 3.15 0.55 -13.70
CA ILE A 257 4.23 1.35 -13.10
C ILE A 257 5.31 1.68 -14.16
N ALA A 258 5.71 0.70 -14.95
CA ALA A 258 6.70 0.89 -16.00
C ALA A 258 6.25 1.88 -17.08
N THR A 259 4.97 1.83 -17.46
CA THR A 259 4.40 2.74 -18.44
C THR A 259 4.39 4.18 -17.93
N ARG A 260 4.04 4.37 -16.65
CA ARG A 260 3.96 5.69 -16.03
C ARG A 260 5.33 6.31 -15.72
N LYS A 261 6.26 5.52 -15.20
CA LYS A 261 7.55 6.00 -14.67
C LYS A 261 8.71 5.82 -15.65
N LYS A 262 8.55 5.03 -16.71
CA LYS A 262 9.62 4.69 -17.67
C LYS A 262 10.93 4.28 -16.96
N PRO A 263 10.90 3.31 -16.03
CA PRO A 263 12.08 2.92 -15.28
C PRO A 263 13.14 2.34 -16.22
N ASP A 264 14.40 2.39 -15.79
CA ASP A 264 15.49 1.69 -16.45
C ASP A 264 15.16 0.18 -16.54
N MET A 265 15.39 -0.40 -17.72
CA MET A 265 15.02 -1.78 -18.03
C MET A 265 15.75 -2.81 -17.17
N LYS A 266 16.98 -2.50 -16.71
CA LYS A 266 17.73 -3.40 -15.81
C LYS A 266 17.08 -3.48 -14.43
N ASN A 267 16.71 -2.34 -13.86
CA ASN A 267 16.06 -2.26 -12.57
C ASN A 267 14.68 -2.89 -12.59
N ARG A 268 13.98 -2.78 -13.72
CA ARG A 268 12.69 -3.43 -13.93
C ARG A 268 12.78 -4.96 -13.84
N ALA A 269 13.71 -5.57 -14.56
CA ALA A 269 13.89 -7.02 -14.53
C ALA A 269 14.21 -7.53 -13.12
N TYR A 270 15.01 -6.79 -12.41
CA TYR A 270 15.41 -7.12 -11.07
C TYR A 270 14.26 -6.99 -10.06
N PHE A 271 13.54 -5.88 -10.10
CA PHE A 271 12.36 -5.67 -9.28
C PHE A 271 11.32 -6.78 -9.49
N ILE A 272 11.11 -7.19 -10.75
CA ILE A 272 10.22 -8.29 -11.11
C ILE A 272 10.69 -9.60 -10.47
N ALA A 273 11.99 -9.90 -10.55
CA ALA A 273 12.54 -11.14 -10.00
C ALA A 273 12.40 -11.18 -8.47
N GLU A 274 12.80 -10.12 -7.78
CA GLU A 274 12.69 -10.00 -6.32
C GLU A 274 11.24 -10.08 -5.85
N PHE A 275 10.35 -9.36 -6.52
CA PHE A 275 8.95 -9.36 -6.19
C PHE A 275 8.32 -10.75 -6.37
N THR A 276 8.64 -11.43 -7.48
CA THR A 276 8.16 -12.78 -7.73
C THR A 276 8.66 -13.75 -6.67
N ASN A 277 9.93 -13.65 -6.29
CA ASN A 277 10.49 -14.50 -5.23
C ASN A 277 9.77 -14.27 -3.89
N LYS A 278 9.51 -13.02 -3.53
CA LYS A 278 8.76 -12.70 -2.30
C LYS A 278 7.32 -13.21 -2.34
N LEU A 279 6.65 -13.10 -3.48
CA LEU A 279 5.33 -13.68 -3.65
C LEU A 279 5.36 -15.21 -3.49
N ASN A 280 6.37 -15.87 -4.06
CA ASN A 280 6.55 -17.31 -3.92
C ASN A 280 6.73 -17.73 -2.46
N GLU A 281 7.57 -17.02 -1.70
CA GLU A 281 7.77 -17.26 -0.27
C GLU A 281 6.48 -17.08 0.52
N PHE A 282 5.76 -15.99 0.26
CA PHE A 282 4.49 -15.72 0.91
C PHE A 282 3.43 -16.78 0.58
N MET A 283 3.29 -17.15 -0.70
CA MET A 283 2.35 -18.18 -1.12
C MET A 283 2.67 -19.55 -0.50
N ALA A 284 3.93 -19.94 -0.45
CA ALA A 284 4.35 -21.18 0.21
C ALA A 284 3.97 -21.19 1.70
N LYS A 285 3.97 -20.03 2.35
CA LYS A 285 3.59 -19.87 3.74
C LYS A 285 2.08 -19.93 3.96
N VAL A 286 1.30 -19.20 3.15
CA VAL A 286 -0.18 -19.10 3.26
C VAL A 286 -0.86 -20.43 2.86
N TYR A 287 -0.32 -21.12 1.87
CA TYR A 287 -0.90 -22.33 1.30
C TYR A 287 -0.06 -23.57 1.61
N LYS A 288 0.30 -23.74 2.88
CA LYS A 288 1.18 -24.82 3.43
C LYS A 288 0.99 -26.23 2.87
N ASN A 289 -0.17 -26.54 2.32
CA ASN A 289 -0.55 -27.88 1.81
C ASN A 289 -0.70 -27.94 0.29
N LYS A 290 -0.50 -26.87 -0.45
CA LYS A 290 -0.53 -26.87 -1.90
C LYS A 290 0.87 -26.61 -2.41
N SER A 291 1.45 -27.58 -3.10
CA SER A 291 2.73 -27.45 -3.79
C SER A 291 2.57 -26.52 -5.00
N ILE A 292 2.38 -25.24 -4.78
CA ILE A 292 2.54 -24.24 -5.82
C ILE A 292 4.04 -24.15 -6.05
N GLN A 293 4.55 -24.93 -6.98
CA GLN A 293 5.94 -24.84 -7.43
C GLN A 293 6.07 -23.61 -8.33
N MET A 294 6.11 -22.46 -7.72
CA MET A 294 6.51 -21.25 -8.42
C MET A 294 8.03 -21.26 -8.55
N GLU A 295 8.54 -21.25 -9.77
CA GLU A 295 9.98 -21.20 -10.00
C GLU A 295 10.57 -19.87 -9.50
N ASN A 296 11.65 -19.96 -8.72
CA ASN A 296 12.46 -18.77 -8.44
C ASN A 296 13.05 -18.21 -9.73
N ILE A 297 12.80 -16.93 -9.98
CA ILE A 297 13.34 -16.23 -11.13
C ILE A 297 14.71 -15.69 -10.74
N LYS A 298 15.77 -16.20 -11.40
CA LYS A 298 17.11 -15.62 -11.28
C LYS A 298 17.37 -14.76 -12.49
N ALA A 299 17.69 -13.50 -12.26
CA ALA A 299 18.29 -12.67 -13.29
C ALA A 299 19.73 -13.14 -13.49
N SER A 300 20.05 -13.68 -14.66
CA SER A 300 21.42 -14.06 -15.02
C SER A 300 21.91 -13.21 -16.18
N LYS A 301 23.26 -13.14 -16.36
CA LYS A 301 23.86 -12.43 -17.50
C LYS A 301 23.43 -13.01 -18.86
N ASP A 302 23.03 -14.28 -18.86
CA ASP A 302 22.69 -15.04 -20.07
C ASP A 302 21.20 -15.01 -20.38
N ILE A 303 20.35 -14.45 -19.52
CA ILE A 303 18.91 -14.36 -19.72
C ILE A 303 18.57 -12.93 -20.17
N SER A 304 17.90 -12.82 -21.33
CA SER A 304 17.42 -11.53 -21.81
C SER A 304 16.31 -10.99 -20.91
N LEU A 305 16.15 -9.67 -20.90
CA LEU A 305 15.03 -9.03 -20.20
C LEU A 305 13.68 -9.58 -20.67
N GLU A 306 13.51 -9.83 -21.96
CA GLU A 306 12.29 -10.41 -22.54
C GLU A 306 11.99 -11.79 -21.97
N GLN A 307 12.99 -12.64 -21.80
CA GLN A 307 12.85 -13.96 -21.18
C GLN A 307 12.44 -13.85 -19.70
N ILE A 308 13.04 -12.94 -18.95
CA ILE A 308 12.65 -12.67 -17.55
C ILE A 308 11.19 -12.22 -17.49
N MET A 309 10.80 -11.27 -18.34
CA MET A 309 9.43 -10.73 -18.39
C MET A 309 8.41 -11.79 -18.75
N THR A 310 8.71 -12.66 -19.73
CA THR A 310 7.82 -13.76 -20.13
C THR A 310 7.65 -14.77 -18.99
N LYS A 311 8.74 -15.14 -18.33
CA LYS A 311 8.71 -16.08 -17.20
C LYS A 311 7.95 -15.49 -16.01
N PHE A 312 8.18 -14.20 -15.71
CA PHE A 312 7.46 -13.49 -14.66
C PHE A 312 5.95 -13.43 -14.94
N LYS A 313 5.57 -13.16 -16.17
CA LYS A 313 4.15 -13.17 -16.56
C LYS A 313 3.47 -14.49 -16.23
N LEU A 314 4.08 -15.61 -16.61
CA LEU A 314 3.55 -16.94 -16.32
C LEU A 314 3.41 -17.21 -14.81
N VAL A 315 4.43 -16.84 -14.04
CA VAL A 315 4.41 -16.99 -12.57
C VAL A 315 3.34 -16.08 -11.95
N SER A 316 3.26 -14.85 -12.41
CA SER A 316 2.30 -13.85 -11.94
C SER A 316 0.86 -14.26 -12.22
N ASP A 317 0.57 -14.78 -13.41
CA ASP A 317 -0.76 -15.26 -13.77
C ASP A 317 -1.16 -16.47 -12.91
N ASN A 318 -0.28 -17.46 -12.74
CA ASN A 318 -0.51 -18.60 -11.86
C ASN A 318 -0.75 -18.17 -10.40
N PHE A 319 0.05 -17.23 -9.89
CA PHE A 319 -0.15 -16.67 -8.56
C PHE A 319 -1.52 -16.03 -8.42
N PHE A 320 -1.90 -15.19 -9.38
CA PHE A 320 -3.15 -14.45 -9.33
C PHE A 320 -4.36 -15.36 -9.35
N ASP A 321 -4.35 -16.38 -10.20
CA ASP A 321 -5.41 -17.37 -10.30
C ASP A 321 -5.58 -18.18 -8.99
N GLU A 322 -4.49 -18.64 -8.42
CA GLU A 322 -4.50 -19.36 -7.13
C GLU A 322 -4.94 -18.45 -5.98
N TYR A 323 -4.51 -17.19 -5.99
CA TYR A 323 -4.90 -16.20 -5.01
C TYR A 323 -6.41 -15.90 -5.07
N GLN A 324 -6.95 -15.66 -6.26
CA GLN A 324 -8.38 -15.43 -6.49
C GLN A 324 -9.21 -16.62 -6.03
N ASN A 325 -8.82 -17.84 -6.42
CA ASN A 325 -9.49 -19.07 -6.01
C ASN A 325 -9.39 -19.34 -4.51
N GLY A 326 -8.30 -18.91 -3.89
CA GLY A 326 -8.09 -19.02 -2.43
C GLY A 326 -8.86 -18.02 -1.59
N LEU A 327 -9.21 -16.86 -2.13
CA LEU A 327 -10.03 -15.85 -1.44
C LEU A 327 -11.52 -16.19 -1.45
N GLY A 328 -11.98 -16.99 -2.42
CA GLY A 328 -13.36 -17.44 -2.54
C GLY A 328 -13.71 -18.68 -1.69
N ALA A 329 -12.75 -19.22 -0.99
CA ALA A 329 -12.91 -20.35 -0.08
C ALA A 329 -12.75 -19.91 1.37
#